data_abc1bb67c363140b96abe69b430c28fe
#
_entry.id   abc1bb67c363140b96abe69b430c28fe
#
_cell.length_a   1.000
_cell.length_b   1.000
_cell.length_c   1.000
_cell.angle_alpha   90.00
_cell.angle_beta   90.00
_cell.angle_gamma   90.00
#
_symmetry.space_group_name_H-M   'P 1'
#
loop_
_entity.id
_entity.type
_entity.pdbx_description
1 polymer ?
#
loop_
_entity_poly.entity_id
_entity_poly.type
_entity_poly.pdbx_seq_one_letter_code
_entity_poly.pdbx_strand_id
1 'polypeptide(L)'
;MQRPPMATIALLLRLVLSVGVTVAAIYGLRFASDSVWLVRIGSVVLGLAEGAFVLSHARVRGWIRAVSIDQWRAIDRETVRAPADAGTTSVKIMIILVVVAVSLTLQEYVGSHDAYLRFFPDTSSKYWELWGFAWWSGWRVLGYVVIPMITLAFLPGERILDYHISFKGFWKHLWIYAVMFACIFPVVVIASTTEAFRHTYPFYRMANRSQTDLWSWEALYAAQFLSLEFFFRGFLLQGLRRHLGANAIFVMIVPYCMIHYGKPMPETLGAIGAGLILGTLAMRTKSIWGGVLIHVGVATTMDVLALRGCPDFGSGRYCH
;
A
#
# COMPACT_ATOMS: atom_id res chain seq x y z
N MET A 1 -25.39 -1.94 20.70
CA MET A 1 -24.10 -2.68 20.66
C MET A 1 -24.20 -3.83 21.65
N GLN A 2 -24.30 -5.07 21.21
CA GLN A 2 -24.22 -6.23 22.10
C GLN A 2 -22.78 -6.38 22.61
N ARG A 3 -22.60 -6.55 23.91
CA ARG A 3 -21.29 -6.84 24.49
C ARG A 3 -20.73 -8.13 23.88
N PRO A 4 -19.44 -8.17 23.50
CA PRO A 4 -18.87 -9.39 22.95
C PRO A 4 -19.00 -10.52 24.02
N PRO A 5 -19.37 -11.74 23.62
CA PRO A 5 -19.53 -12.84 24.55
C PRO A 5 -18.21 -13.08 25.30
N MET A 6 -18.28 -13.39 26.61
CA MET A 6 -17.13 -13.62 27.50
C MET A 6 -16.04 -14.55 26.88
N ALA A 7 -16.46 -15.55 26.12
CA ALA A 7 -15.58 -16.44 25.40
C ALA A 7 -14.75 -15.77 24.29
N THR A 8 -15.23 -14.65 23.73
CA THR A 8 -14.47 -13.85 22.73
C THR A 8 -13.41 -13.01 23.42
N ILE A 9 -13.73 -12.42 24.57
CA ILE A 9 -12.77 -11.65 25.39
C ILE A 9 -11.64 -12.59 25.88
N ALA A 10 -11.99 -13.77 26.38
CA ALA A 10 -11.01 -14.74 26.85
C ALA A 10 -10.08 -15.21 25.71
N LEU A 11 -10.59 -15.39 24.50
CA LEU A 11 -9.76 -15.72 23.33
C LEU A 11 -8.80 -14.58 22.98
N LEU A 12 -9.29 -13.34 22.92
CA LEU A 12 -8.47 -12.15 22.64
C LEU A 12 -7.36 -11.99 23.68
N LEU A 13 -7.66 -12.16 24.97
CA LEU A 13 -6.67 -12.09 26.03
C LEU A 13 -5.59 -13.18 25.88
N ARG A 14 -5.99 -14.43 25.54
CA ARG A 14 -5.02 -15.51 25.29
C ARG A 14 -4.12 -15.22 24.11
N LEU A 15 -4.66 -14.69 23.00
CA LEU A 15 -3.89 -14.32 21.83
C LEU A 15 -2.91 -13.17 22.13
N VAL A 16 -3.35 -12.14 22.86
CA VAL A 16 -2.48 -11.02 23.26
C VAL A 16 -1.36 -11.50 24.18
N LEU A 17 -1.67 -12.38 25.15
CA LEU A 17 -0.67 -12.97 26.06
C LEU A 17 0.34 -13.83 25.28
N SER A 18 -0.11 -14.64 24.33
CA SER A 18 0.76 -15.51 23.54
C SER A 18 1.70 -14.69 22.66
N VAL A 19 1.20 -13.66 21.99
CA VAL A 19 2.04 -12.71 21.23
C VAL A 19 3.04 -12.01 22.16
N GLY A 20 2.61 -11.56 23.35
CA GLY A 20 3.48 -10.93 24.34
C GLY A 20 4.63 -11.87 24.80
N VAL A 21 4.32 -13.14 25.06
CA VAL A 21 5.31 -14.16 25.41
C VAL A 21 6.30 -14.40 24.25
N THR A 22 5.80 -14.51 23.03
CA THR A 22 6.65 -14.69 21.82
C THR A 22 7.59 -13.50 21.61
N VAL A 23 7.09 -12.28 21.75
CA VAL A 23 7.92 -11.06 21.67
C VAL A 23 8.96 -11.04 22.78
N ALA A 24 8.59 -11.34 24.02
CA ALA A 24 9.53 -11.41 25.14
C ALA A 24 10.60 -12.49 24.92
N ALA A 25 10.23 -13.65 24.36
CA ALA A 25 11.19 -14.72 24.03
C ALA A 25 12.17 -14.29 22.92
N ILE A 26 11.70 -13.56 21.91
CA ILE A 26 12.57 -12.99 20.86
C ILE A 26 13.56 -11.97 21.43
N TYR A 27 13.10 -11.09 22.33
CA TYR A 27 13.99 -10.18 23.05
C TYR A 27 14.97 -10.93 23.96
N GLY A 28 14.50 -11.95 24.68
CA GLY A 28 15.34 -12.82 25.50
C GLY A 28 16.47 -13.48 24.71
N LEU A 29 16.19 -13.96 23.50
CA LEU A 29 17.21 -14.51 22.61
C LEU A 29 18.31 -13.48 22.25
N ARG A 30 17.97 -12.22 22.09
CA ARG A 30 18.93 -11.14 21.84
C ARG A 30 19.90 -10.91 23.00
N PHE A 31 19.45 -11.14 24.25
CA PHE A 31 20.29 -11.01 25.44
C PHE A 31 21.08 -12.30 25.75
N ALA A 32 20.57 -13.46 25.31
CA ALA A 32 21.17 -14.76 25.59
C ALA A 32 22.21 -15.22 24.55
N SER A 33 22.31 -14.57 23.40
CA SER A 33 23.20 -14.99 22.32
C SER A 33 23.77 -13.80 21.54
N ASP A 34 25.10 -13.75 21.42
CA ASP A 34 25.82 -12.79 20.56
C ASP A 34 25.75 -13.21 19.06
N SER A 35 25.26 -14.41 18.78
CA SER A 35 25.13 -14.90 17.40
C SER A 35 23.90 -14.31 16.71
N VAL A 36 24.14 -13.36 15.80
CA VAL A 36 23.08 -12.73 14.99
C VAL A 36 22.23 -13.77 14.22
N TRP A 37 22.85 -14.86 13.75
CA TRP A 37 22.15 -15.92 13.03
C TRP A 37 21.22 -16.73 13.93
N LEU A 38 21.65 -17.11 15.14
CA LEU A 38 20.79 -17.82 16.10
C LEU A 38 19.59 -16.98 16.51
N VAL A 39 19.79 -15.67 16.74
CA VAL A 39 18.69 -14.75 17.06
C VAL A 39 17.71 -14.65 15.90
N ARG A 40 18.19 -14.53 14.65
CA ARG A 40 17.32 -14.44 13.46
C ARG A 40 16.52 -15.73 13.24
N ILE A 41 17.20 -16.88 13.26
CA ILE A 41 16.53 -18.18 13.07
C ILE A 41 15.52 -18.43 14.21
N GLY A 42 15.92 -18.21 15.46
CA GLY A 42 15.04 -18.36 16.62
C GLY A 42 13.81 -17.47 16.54
N SER A 43 13.97 -16.21 16.12
CA SER A 43 12.85 -15.28 15.94
C SER A 43 11.89 -15.73 14.84
N VAL A 44 12.39 -16.26 13.73
CA VAL A 44 11.56 -16.82 12.65
C VAL A 44 10.81 -18.05 13.14
N VAL A 45 11.48 -18.97 13.83
CA VAL A 45 10.85 -20.20 14.37
C VAL A 45 9.75 -19.85 15.37
N LEU A 46 10.03 -18.93 16.31
CA LEU A 46 9.03 -18.48 17.29
C LEU A 46 7.84 -17.80 16.60
N GLY A 47 8.09 -16.94 15.62
CA GLY A 47 7.02 -16.29 14.85
C GLY A 47 6.16 -17.28 14.08
N LEU A 48 6.76 -18.30 13.46
CA LEU A 48 6.02 -19.36 12.77
C LEU A 48 5.21 -20.22 13.75
N ALA A 49 5.78 -20.57 14.91
CA ALA A 49 5.08 -21.32 15.96
C ALA A 49 3.87 -20.53 16.49
N GLU A 50 4.04 -19.23 16.76
CA GLU A 50 2.96 -18.34 17.17
C GLU A 50 1.87 -18.26 16.09
N GLY A 51 2.25 -18.06 14.84
CA GLY A 51 1.32 -18.04 13.70
C GLY A 51 0.51 -19.34 13.61
N ALA A 52 1.16 -20.50 13.74
CA ALA A 52 0.51 -21.80 13.74
C ALA A 52 -0.45 -21.96 14.94
N PHE A 53 -0.03 -21.52 16.13
CA PHE A 53 -0.86 -21.53 17.34
C PHE A 53 -2.12 -20.66 17.14
N VAL A 54 -1.98 -19.42 16.70
CA VAL A 54 -3.09 -18.52 16.43
C VAL A 54 -4.04 -19.12 15.39
N LEU A 55 -3.51 -19.65 14.29
CA LEU A 55 -4.29 -20.27 13.21
C LEU A 55 -4.93 -21.62 13.64
N SER A 56 -4.46 -22.26 14.70
CA SER A 56 -5.10 -23.50 15.24
C SER A 56 -6.50 -23.22 15.80
N HIS A 57 -6.80 -21.98 16.23
CA HIS A 57 -8.08 -21.63 16.83
C HIS A 57 -9.20 -21.54 15.79
N ALA A 58 -10.24 -22.37 15.92
CA ALA A 58 -11.36 -22.40 14.97
C ALA A 58 -12.05 -21.05 14.77
N ARG A 59 -12.19 -20.25 15.85
CA ARG A 59 -12.77 -18.90 15.77
C ARG A 59 -11.92 -17.93 14.95
N VAL A 60 -10.59 -17.99 15.09
CA VAL A 60 -9.65 -17.18 14.32
C VAL A 60 -9.74 -17.56 12.84
N ARG A 61 -9.71 -18.86 12.54
CA ARG A 61 -9.91 -19.34 11.15
C ARG A 61 -11.26 -18.92 10.58
N GLY A 62 -12.33 -19.00 11.38
CA GLY A 62 -13.66 -18.52 10.98
C GLY A 62 -13.68 -17.03 10.69
N TRP A 63 -13.03 -16.23 11.52
CA TRP A 63 -12.92 -14.78 11.30
C TRP A 63 -12.08 -14.45 10.05
N ILE A 64 -10.89 -15.07 9.91
CA ILE A 64 -10.05 -14.91 8.71
C ILE A 64 -10.85 -15.24 7.45
N ARG A 65 -11.55 -16.39 7.45
CA ARG A 65 -12.40 -16.78 6.33
C ARG A 65 -13.47 -15.74 6.02
N ALA A 66 -14.13 -15.20 7.05
CA ALA A 66 -15.19 -14.20 6.90
C ALA A 66 -14.69 -12.88 6.29
N VAL A 67 -13.46 -12.44 6.65
CA VAL A 67 -12.89 -11.18 6.13
C VAL A 67 -12.11 -11.35 4.81
N SER A 68 -11.88 -12.58 4.35
CA SER A 68 -11.15 -12.87 3.12
C SER A 68 -12.00 -13.70 2.14
N ILE A 69 -12.01 -15.01 2.27
CA ILE A 69 -12.62 -15.95 1.33
C ILE A 69 -14.12 -15.66 1.11
N ASP A 70 -14.86 -15.35 2.18
CA ASP A 70 -16.29 -15.08 2.06
C ASP A 70 -16.56 -13.73 1.38
N GLN A 71 -15.65 -12.75 1.54
CA GLN A 71 -15.71 -11.49 0.79
C GLN A 71 -15.43 -11.72 -0.70
N TRP A 72 -14.40 -12.52 -1.03
CA TRP A 72 -14.09 -12.84 -2.44
C TRP A 72 -15.22 -13.61 -3.11
N ARG A 73 -15.83 -14.58 -2.43
CA ARG A 73 -17.03 -15.27 -2.92
C ARG A 73 -18.21 -14.32 -3.12
N ALA A 74 -18.36 -13.34 -2.23
CA ALA A 74 -19.40 -12.30 -2.39
C ALA A 74 -19.11 -11.42 -3.61
N ILE A 75 -17.86 -11.00 -3.83
CA ILE A 75 -17.44 -10.27 -5.03
C ILE A 75 -17.77 -11.09 -6.30
N ASP A 76 -17.47 -12.38 -6.31
CA ASP A 76 -17.77 -13.24 -7.46
C ASP A 76 -19.28 -13.36 -7.73
N ARG A 77 -20.10 -13.50 -6.70
CA ARG A 77 -21.58 -13.54 -6.83
C ARG A 77 -22.16 -12.22 -7.34
N GLU A 78 -21.58 -11.10 -6.94
CA GLU A 78 -22.03 -9.76 -7.34
C GLU A 78 -21.47 -9.34 -8.73
N THR A 79 -20.51 -10.08 -9.26
CA THR A 79 -19.89 -9.77 -10.55
C THR A 79 -20.72 -10.31 -11.69
N VAL A 80 -21.28 -9.40 -12.51
CA VAL A 80 -21.85 -9.79 -13.82
C VAL A 80 -20.67 -10.11 -14.73
N ARG A 81 -20.46 -11.41 -14.96
CA ARG A 81 -19.37 -11.88 -15.81
C ARG A 81 -19.65 -11.57 -17.27
N ALA A 82 -18.59 -11.23 -18.01
CA ALA A 82 -18.64 -11.16 -19.45
C ALA A 82 -19.00 -12.56 -20.00
N PRO A 83 -19.77 -12.66 -21.10
CA PRO A 83 -20.01 -13.94 -21.77
C PRO A 83 -18.66 -14.62 -22.02
N ALA A 84 -18.55 -15.90 -21.65
CA ALA A 84 -17.40 -16.72 -22.02
C ALA A 84 -17.57 -17.09 -23.49
N ASP A 85 -17.11 -16.23 -24.38
CA ASP A 85 -16.93 -16.62 -25.77
C ASP A 85 -15.81 -17.67 -25.80
N ALA A 86 -16.20 -18.92 -25.93
CA ALA A 86 -15.29 -20.05 -25.88
C ALA A 86 -14.17 -19.85 -26.92
N GLY A 87 -12.96 -19.63 -26.43
CA GLY A 87 -11.74 -19.57 -27.24
C GLY A 87 -11.32 -18.19 -27.72
N THR A 88 -12.01 -17.09 -27.42
CA THR A 88 -11.56 -15.73 -27.78
C THR A 88 -10.83 -15.04 -26.65
N THR A 89 -9.63 -14.53 -26.93
CA THR A 89 -8.89 -13.69 -25.98
C THR A 89 -9.60 -12.36 -25.83
N SER A 90 -9.91 -11.97 -24.58
CA SER A 90 -10.54 -10.66 -24.35
C SER A 90 -9.59 -9.52 -24.68
N VAL A 91 -9.89 -8.81 -25.76
CA VAL A 91 -9.14 -7.63 -26.21
C VAL A 91 -9.05 -6.57 -25.10
N LYS A 92 -10.10 -6.40 -24.31
CA LYS A 92 -10.08 -5.48 -23.17
C LYS A 92 -9.02 -5.86 -22.13
N ILE A 93 -8.93 -7.13 -21.74
CA ILE A 93 -7.89 -7.59 -20.79
C ILE A 93 -6.50 -7.30 -21.35
N MET A 94 -6.28 -7.65 -22.63
CA MET A 94 -4.99 -7.42 -23.29
C MET A 94 -4.61 -5.94 -23.25
N ILE A 95 -5.52 -5.04 -23.64
CA ILE A 95 -5.28 -3.59 -23.62
C ILE A 95 -4.94 -3.13 -22.20
N ILE A 96 -5.73 -3.51 -21.20
CA ILE A 96 -5.50 -3.10 -19.81
C ILE A 96 -4.12 -3.55 -19.33
N LEU A 97 -3.76 -4.83 -19.54
CA LEU A 97 -2.47 -5.36 -19.09
C LEU A 97 -1.28 -4.74 -19.84
N VAL A 98 -1.42 -4.51 -21.14
CA VAL A 98 -0.39 -3.81 -21.94
C VAL A 98 -0.22 -2.37 -21.45
N VAL A 99 -1.32 -1.65 -21.21
CA VAL A 99 -1.27 -0.28 -20.67
C VAL A 99 -0.60 -0.26 -19.30
N VAL A 100 -0.89 -1.24 -18.43
CA VAL A 100 -0.22 -1.37 -17.14
C VAL A 100 1.28 -1.58 -17.32
N ALA A 101 1.69 -2.51 -18.17
CA ALA A 101 3.10 -2.79 -18.42
C ALA A 101 3.84 -1.56 -18.99
N VAL A 102 3.27 -0.90 -20.00
CA VAL A 102 3.84 0.32 -20.62
C VAL A 102 3.91 1.45 -19.60
N SER A 103 2.83 1.71 -18.86
CA SER A 103 2.80 2.76 -17.85
C SER A 103 3.88 2.56 -16.78
N LEU A 104 3.99 1.36 -16.23
CA LEU A 104 5.01 1.04 -15.20
C LEU A 104 6.42 1.18 -15.76
N THR A 105 6.66 0.72 -17.00
CA THR A 105 7.97 0.86 -17.66
C THR A 105 8.35 2.32 -17.87
N LEU A 106 7.44 3.15 -18.38
CA LEU A 106 7.71 4.57 -18.57
C LEU A 106 8.00 5.29 -17.24
N GLN A 107 7.28 4.93 -16.19
CA GLN A 107 7.49 5.52 -14.87
C GLN A 107 8.84 5.12 -14.25
N GLU A 108 9.31 3.90 -14.49
CA GLU A 108 10.60 3.44 -13.99
C GLU A 108 11.76 4.09 -14.74
N TYR A 109 11.74 4.07 -16.07
CA TYR A 109 12.88 4.49 -16.88
C TYR A 109 12.91 5.97 -17.24
N VAL A 110 11.75 6.63 -17.30
CA VAL A 110 11.62 8.05 -17.67
C VAL A 110 11.12 8.89 -16.50
N GLY A 111 10.16 8.36 -15.72
CA GLY A 111 9.50 9.08 -14.65
C GLY A 111 10.19 9.00 -13.29
N SER A 112 11.35 8.37 -13.15
CA SER A 112 12.09 8.32 -11.89
C SER A 112 12.77 9.65 -11.57
N HIS A 113 13.06 9.89 -10.29
CA HIS A 113 13.85 11.04 -9.85
C HIS A 113 15.25 11.04 -10.51
N ASP A 114 15.88 9.88 -10.60
CA ASP A 114 17.19 9.75 -11.26
C ASP A 114 17.13 10.03 -12.76
N ALA A 115 16.01 9.72 -13.41
CA ALA A 115 15.81 10.09 -14.81
C ALA A 115 15.74 11.61 -14.99
N TYR A 116 15.08 12.32 -14.06
CA TYR A 116 15.09 13.78 -14.08
C TYR A 116 16.50 14.35 -14.07
N LEU A 117 17.37 13.88 -13.17
CA LEU A 117 18.75 14.35 -13.06
C LEU A 117 19.60 14.05 -14.30
N ARG A 118 19.28 12.98 -15.03
CA ARG A 118 19.93 12.68 -16.33
C ARG A 118 19.48 13.63 -17.44
N PHE A 119 18.20 14.04 -17.44
CA PHE A 119 17.66 14.97 -18.45
C PHE A 119 17.97 16.43 -18.11
N PHE A 120 18.02 16.76 -16.84
CA PHE A 120 18.21 18.12 -16.31
C PHE A 120 19.32 18.13 -15.25
N PRO A 121 20.61 18.02 -15.66
CA PRO A 121 21.74 17.89 -14.72
C PRO A 121 22.08 19.18 -13.97
N ASP A 122 21.43 20.31 -14.30
CA ASP A 122 21.68 21.58 -13.61
C ASP A 122 21.04 21.58 -12.22
N THR A 123 21.88 21.57 -11.19
CA THR A 123 21.50 21.61 -9.77
C THR A 123 21.70 22.99 -9.13
N SER A 124 21.88 24.04 -9.92
CA SER A 124 22.08 25.41 -9.42
C SER A 124 20.84 26.00 -8.75
N SER A 125 19.66 25.54 -9.13
CA SER A 125 18.40 25.97 -8.52
C SER A 125 18.30 25.52 -7.07
N LYS A 126 17.87 26.42 -6.17
CA LYS A 126 17.54 26.07 -4.77
C LYS A 126 16.55 24.89 -4.66
N TYR A 127 15.69 24.71 -5.64
CA TYR A 127 14.62 23.70 -5.64
C TYR A 127 14.87 22.55 -6.62
N TRP A 128 16.13 22.33 -7.05
CA TRP A 128 16.45 21.32 -8.06
C TRP A 128 15.95 19.90 -7.67
N GLU A 129 16.10 19.53 -6.40
CA GLU A 129 15.64 18.23 -5.90
C GLU A 129 14.11 18.16 -5.84
N LEU A 130 13.44 19.24 -5.43
CA LEU A 130 11.98 19.33 -5.44
C LEU A 130 11.41 19.22 -6.86
N TRP A 131 12.09 19.80 -7.86
CA TRP A 131 11.74 19.63 -9.26
C TRP A 131 11.88 18.19 -9.73
N GLY A 132 12.88 17.45 -9.23
CA GLY A 132 13.01 16.02 -9.47
C GLY A 132 11.82 15.23 -8.93
N PHE A 133 11.34 15.56 -7.74
CA PHE A 133 10.12 14.95 -7.18
C PHE A 133 8.83 15.43 -7.87
N ALA A 134 8.78 16.67 -8.35
CA ALA A 134 7.67 17.13 -9.18
C ALA A 134 7.59 16.37 -10.51
N TRP A 135 8.74 16.11 -11.15
CA TRP A 135 8.85 15.24 -12.32
C TRP A 135 8.35 13.83 -12.01
N TRP A 136 8.86 13.22 -10.94
CA TRP A 136 8.45 11.89 -10.50
C TRP A 136 6.95 11.80 -10.24
N SER A 137 6.38 12.74 -9.47
CA SER A 137 4.93 12.78 -9.19
C SER A 137 4.11 13.07 -10.46
N GLY A 138 4.58 13.96 -11.33
CA GLY A 138 3.95 14.25 -12.62
C GLY A 138 3.86 13.02 -13.52
N TRP A 139 4.92 12.21 -13.60
CA TRP A 139 4.90 10.95 -14.32
C TRP A 139 3.98 9.90 -13.66
N ARG A 140 3.83 9.90 -12.32
CA ARG A 140 2.83 9.08 -11.63
C ARG A 140 1.41 9.50 -12.02
N VAL A 141 1.12 10.80 -12.07
CA VAL A 141 -0.18 11.30 -12.53
C VAL A 141 -0.41 10.95 -14.00
N LEU A 142 0.57 11.17 -14.86
CA LEU A 142 0.48 10.82 -16.28
C LEU A 142 0.23 9.32 -16.49
N GLY A 143 1.08 8.48 -15.90
CA GLY A 143 1.04 7.02 -16.10
C GLY A 143 -0.13 6.35 -15.39
N TYR A 144 -0.51 6.82 -14.20
CA TYR A 144 -1.53 6.16 -13.38
C TYR A 144 -2.94 6.73 -13.58
N VAL A 145 -3.07 7.97 -14.10
CA VAL A 145 -4.39 8.60 -14.29
C VAL A 145 -4.62 8.92 -15.77
N VAL A 146 -3.77 9.73 -16.39
CA VAL A 146 -4.04 10.26 -17.72
C VAL A 146 -4.08 9.14 -18.77
N ILE A 147 -3.04 8.29 -18.84
CA ILE A 147 -3.00 7.17 -19.79
C ILE A 147 -4.16 6.21 -19.60
N PRO A 148 -4.48 5.72 -18.38
CA PRO A 148 -5.68 4.92 -18.14
C PRO A 148 -6.99 5.60 -18.51
N MET A 149 -7.17 6.88 -18.20
CA MET A 149 -8.38 7.61 -18.55
C MET A 149 -8.57 7.72 -20.07
N ILE A 150 -7.49 8.02 -20.79
CA ILE A 150 -7.50 8.01 -22.27
C ILE A 150 -7.85 6.61 -22.77
N THR A 151 -7.22 5.57 -22.21
CA THR A 151 -7.54 4.16 -22.59
C THR A 151 -9.02 3.85 -22.40
N LEU A 152 -9.60 4.21 -21.24
CA LEU A 152 -11.02 3.97 -20.96
C LEU A 152 -11.95 4.77 -21.91
N ALA A 153 -11.56 5.97 -22.29
CA ALA A 153 -12.34 6.78 -23.23
C ALA A 153 -12.44 6.15 -24.62
N PHE A 154 -11.43 5.36 -25.02
CA PHE A 154 -11.43 4.64 -26.31
C PHE A 154 -11.98 3.21 -26.20
N LEU A 155 -12.21 2.67 -24.99
CA LEU A 155 -12.81 1.34 -24.83
C LEU A 155 -14.33 1.39 -24.89
N PRO A 156 -14.96 0.68 -25.83
CA PRO A 156 -16.42 0.70 -25.97
C PRO A 156 -17.14 0.20 -24.71
N GLY A 157 -18.17 0.91 -24.29
CA GLY A 157 -19.02 0.53 -23.16
C GLY A 157 -18.41 0.77 -21.77
N GLU A 158 -17.21 1.37 -21.69
CA GLU A 158 -16.59 1.72 -20.41
C GLU A 158 -16.93 3.19 -20.03
N ARG A 159 -17.18 3.40 -18.74
CA ARG A 159 -17.44 4.72 -18.17
C ARG A 159 -16.47 4.95 -17.03
N ILE A 160 -15.73 6.05 -17.03
CA ILE A 160 -14.73 6.39 -16.00
C ILE A 160 -15.34 6.35 -14.59
N LEU A 161 -16.60 6.77 -14.44
CA LEU A 161 -17.32 6.78 -13.16
C LEU A 161 -17.52 5.38 -12.55
N ASP A 162 -17.44 4.32 -13.35
CA ASP A 162 -17.59 2.95 -12.88
C ASP A 162 -16.29 2.39 -12.26
N TYR A 163 -15.19 3.16 -12.32
CA TYR A 163 -13.86 2.77 -11.88
C TYR A 163 -13.56 3.20 -10.43
N HIS A 164 -14.53 3.01 -9.55
CA HIS A 164 -14.43 3.16 -8.09
C HIS A 164 -14.11 4.59 -7.59
N ILE A 165 -14.34 5.63 -8.40
CA ILE A 165 -14.08 7.03 -8.01
C ILE A 165 -15.21 7.64 -7.14
N SER A 166 -16.27 6.88 -6.84
CA SER A 166 -17.40 7.34 -6.03
C SER A 166 -17.04 7.49 -4.55
N PHE A 167 -17.46 8.61 -3.93
CA PHE A 167 -17.35 8.83 -2.49
C PHE A 167 -18.41 8.09 -1.65
N LYS A 168 -19.50 7.61 -2.26
CA LYS A 168 -20.62 7.00 -1.51
C LYS A 168 -20.18 5.80 -0.68
N GLY A 169 -19.38 4.91 -1.26
CA GLY A 169 -18.84 3.75 -0.56
C GLY A 169 -17.82 4.11 0.53
N PHE A 170 -17.06 5.18 0.34
CA PHE A 170 -16.08 5.67 1.31
C PHE A 170 -16.73 6.08 2.63
N TRP A 171 -17.70 6.99 2.61
CA TRP A 171 -18.32 7.50 3.81
C TRP A 171 -18.99 6.42 4.66
N LYS A 172 -19.67 5.48 4.01
CA LYS A 172 -20.33 4.35 4.71
C LYS A 172 -19.33 3.46 5.45
N HIS A 173 -18.11 3.34 4.95
CA HIS A 173 -17.11 2.39 5.46
C HIS A 173 -15.90 3.09 6.11
N LEU A 174 -15.97 4.40 6.35
CA LEU A 174 -14.87 5.20 6.92
C LEU A 174 -14.31 4.59 8.22
N TRP A 175 -15.17 4.02 9.05
CA TRP A 175 -14.77 3.39 10.30
C TRP A 175 -13.80 2.20 10.09
N ILE A 176 -13.93 1.45 8.98
CA ILE A 176 -13.02 0.34 8.66
C ILE A 176 -11.61 0.89 8.41
N TYR A 177 -11.52 1.98 7.64
CA TYR A 177 -10.25 2.63 7.35
C TYR A 177 -9.62 3.25 8.59
N ALA A 178 -10.44 3.82 9.50
CA ALA A 178 -9.96 4.32 10.79
C ALA A 178 -9.36 3.19 11.66
N VAL A 179 -10.03 2.04 11.72
CA VAL A 179 -9.51 0.86 12.45
C VAL A 179 -8.22 0.36 11.78
N MET A 180 -8.17 0.27 10.45
CA MET A 180 -6.97 -0.14 9.73
C MET A 180 -5.79 0.81 10.02
N PHE A 181 -6.02 2.12 9.97
CA PHE A 181 -4.99 3.11 10.30
C PHE A 181 -4.52 2.96 11.76
N ALA A 182 -5.43 2.78 12.71
CA ALA A 182 -5.09 2.54 14.10
C ALA A 182 -4.27 1.26 14.31
N CYS A 183 -4.47 0.22 13.49
CA CYS A 183 -3.66 -1.01 13.54
C CYS A 183 -2.27 -0.83 12.91
N ILE A 184 -2.16 -0.09 11.81
CA ILE A 184 -0.88 0.10 11.13
C ILE A 184 0.01 1.16 11.80
N PHE A 185 -0.58 2.16 12.43
CA PHE A 185 0.13 3.27 13.08
C PHE A 185 1.24 2.82 14.06
N PRO A 186 0.99 1.92 15.04
CA PRO A 186 2.06 1.44 15.92
C PRO A 186 3.16 0.70 15.18
N VAL A 187 2.84 -0.01 14.09
CA VAL A 187 3.85 -0.69 13.26
C VAL A 187 4.77 0.33 12.59
N VAL A 188 4.21 1.42 12.06
CA VAL A 188 4.98 2.52 11.47
C VAL A 188 5.86 3.21 12.52
N VAL A 189 5.34 3.45 13.72
CA VAL A 189 6.12 4.01 14.84
C VAL A 189 7.30 3.11 15.21
N ILE A 190 7.10 1.79 15.29
CA ILE A 190 8.19 0.84 15.55
C ILE A 190 9.19 0.84 14.37
N ALA A 191 8.71 0.80 13.12
CA ALA A 191 9.56 0.84 11.95
C ALA A 191 10.43 2.10 11.90
N SER A 192 9.92 3.25 12.33
CA SER A 192 10.64 4.53 12.32
C SER A 192 11.88 4.54 13.22
N THR A 193 11.99 3.61 14.16
CA THR A 193 13.19 3.46 15.02
C THR A 193 14.33 2.71 14.32
N THR A 194 14.09 2.08 13.17
CA THR A 194 15.08 1.27 12.45
C THR A 194 15.98 2.12 11.58
N GLU A 195 17.22 1.66 11.40
CA GLU A 195 18.20 2.29 10.51
C GLU A 195 17.71 2.29 9.06
N ALA A 196 17.14 1.16 8.58
CA ALA A 196 16.59 1.05 7.24
C ALA A 196 15.50 2.10 6.95
N PHE A 197 14.66 2.42 7.93
CA PHE A 197 13.66 3.48 7.80
C PHE A 197 14.32 4.86 7.65
N ARG A 198 15.28 5.20 8.52
CA ARG A 198 15.99 6.49 8.48
C ARG A 198 16.81 6.69 7.20
N HIS A 199 17.34 5.61 6.63
CA HIS A 199 17.99 5.65 5.32
C HIS A 199 17.02 5.87 4.16
N THR A 200 15.73 5.51 4.31
CA THR A 200 14.74 5.61 3.25
C THR A 200 13.94 6.90 3.32
N TYR A 201 13.56 7.34 4.53
CA TYR A 201 12.63 8.46 4.75
C TYR A 201 13.26 9.65 5.48
N PRO A 202 12.82 10.89 5.18
CA PRO A 202 11.93 11.24 4.09
C PRO A 202 12.61 11.08 2.72
N PHE A 203 11.88 10.79 1.67
CA PHE A 203 12.44 10.72 0.32
C PHE A 203 13.02 12.08 -0.10
N TYR A 204 12.27 13.16 0.14
CA TYR A 204 12.75 14.52 -0.07
C TYR A 204 13.57 14.98 1.14
N ARG A 205 14.90 14.89 1.02
CA ARG A 205 15.83 15.18 2.13
C ARG A 205 15.83 16.64 2.59
N MET A 206 15.35 17.54 1.74
CA MET A 206 15.25 18.97 2.03
C MET A 206 13.87 19.40 2.55
N ALA A 207 13.01 18.45 2.93
CA ALA A 207 11.66 18.74 3.44
C ALA A 207 11.66 19.64 4.69
N ASN A 208 12.71 19.59 5.54
CA ASN A 208 12.89 20.44 6.70
C ASN A 208 13.48 21.84 6.41
N ARG A 209 13.79 22.17 5.14
CA ARG A 209 14.39 23.45 4.76
C ARG A 209 13.44 24.64 4.93
N SER A 210 12.17 24.48 4.57
CA SER A 210 11.13 25.51 4.69
C SER A 210 9.72 24.92 4.67
N GLN A 211 8.73 25.71 5.10
CA GLN A 211 7.31 25.33 4.98
C GLN A 211 6.89 25.11 3.52
N THR A 212 7.46 25.90 2.59
CA THR A 212 7.21 25.72 1.16
C THR A 212 7.72 24.37 0.68
N ASP A 213 8.93 23.95 1.09
CA ASP A 213 9.48 22.65 0.74
C ASP A 213 8.60 21.51 1.26
N LEU A 214 8.24 21.57 2.55
CA LEU A 214 7.42 20.55 3.18
C LEU A 214 6.07 20.39 2.49
N TRP A 215 5.30 21.48 2.39
CA TRP A 215 3.94 21.38 1.85
C TRP A 215 3.90 21.08 0.35
N SER A 216 4.90 21.56 -0.41
CA SER A 216 5.03 21.19 -1.82
C SER A 216 5.33 19.69 -1.96
N TRP A 217 6.23 19.16 -1.15
CA TRP A 217 6.54 17.73 -1.12
C TRP A 217 5.31 16.88 -0.73
N GLU A 218 4.63 17.22 0.37
CA GLU A 218 3.45 16.48 0.82
C GLU A 218 2.33 16.49 -0.22
N ALA A 219 2.13 17.61 -0.93
CA ALA A 219 1.15 17.70 -2.01
C ALA A 219 1.51 16.80 -3.20
N LEU A 220 2.77 16.78 -3.63
CA LEU A 220 3.28 15.90 -4.68
C LEU A 220 3.15 14.42 -4.27
N TYR A 221 3.45 14.13 -3.02
CA TYR A 221 3.39 12.78 -2.47
C TYR A 221 1.93 12.29 -2.34
N ALA A 222 1.01 13.16 -1.92
CA ALA A 222 -0.43 12.85 -1.91
C ALA A 222 -0.99 12.65 -3.33
N ALA A 223 -0.58 13.47 -4.29
CA ALA A 223 -1.01 13.34 -5.68
C ALA A 223 -0.59 12.01 -6.30
N GLN A 224 0.63 11.54 -6.01
CA GLN A 224 1.07 10.23 -6.48
C GLN A 224 0.27 9.07 -5.84
N PHE A 225 -0.11 9.15 -4.55
CA PHE A 225 -0.93 8.11 -3.91
C PHE A 225 -2.36 8.09 -4.43
N LEU A 226 -2.96 9.25 -4.67
CA LEU A 226 -4.26 9.34 -5.35
C LEU A 226 -4.21 8.67 -6.73
N SER A 227 -3.15 8.95 -7.48
CA SER A 227 -2.94 8.39 -8.81
C SER A 227 -2.72 6.87 -8.75
N LEU A 228 -1.95 6.39 -7.78
CA LEU A 228 -1.68 4.98 -7.53
C LEU A 228 -2.96 4.22 -7.20
N GLU A 229 -3.80 4.75 -6.31
CA GLU A 229 -5.08 4.11 -5.96
C GLU A 229 -6.03 4.03 -7.16
N PHE A 230 -6.10 5.09 -7.96
CA PHE A 230 -6.89 5.03 -9.19
C PHE A 230 -6.35 3.97 -10.16
N PHE A 231 -5.04 3.87 -10.34
CA PHE A 231 -4.44 2.91 -11.25
C PHE A 231 -4.69 1.47 -10.83
N PHE A 232 -4.36 1.13 -9.59
CA PHE A 232 -4.44 -0.25 -9.13
C PHE A 232 -5.86 -0.67 -8.76
N ARG A 233 -6.61 0.13 -7.98
CA ARG A 233 -7.94 -0.22 -7.47
C ARG A 233 -9.08 0.26 -8.37
N GLY A 234 -8.86 1.35 -9.07
CA GLY A 234 -9.76 1.80 -10.13
C GLY A 234 -9.51 1.02 -11.41
N PHE A 235 -8.52 1.44 -12.21
CA PHE A 235 -8.32 0.99 -13.58
C PHE A 235 -8.05 -0.51 -13.71
N LEU A 236 -6.97 -1.02 -13.08
CA LEU A 236 -6.57 -2.42 -13.24
C LEU A 236 -7.60 -3.37 -12.63
N LEU A 237 -7.93 -3.18 -11.36
CA LEU A 237 -8.80 -4.09 -10.62
C LEU A 237 -10.21 -4.15 -11.20
N GLN A 238 -10.85 -2.99 -11.43
CA GLN A 238 -12.19 -2.92 -12.00
C GLN A 238 -12.22 -3.35 -13.48
N GLY A 239 -11.17 -3.02 -14.22
CA GLY A 239 -11.05 -3.42 -15.62
C GLY A 239 -11.01 -4.94 -15.82
N LEU A 240 -10.36 -5.66 -14.90
CA LEU A 240 -10.28 -7.12 -14.93
C LEU A 240 -11.49 -7.80 -14.27
N ARG A 241 -12.28 -7.10 -13.45
CA ARG A 241 -13.33 -7.68 -12.62
C ARG A 241 -14.32 -8.56 -13.38
N ARG A 242 -14.85 -8.09 -14.53
CA ARG A 242 -15.86 -8.82 -15.30
C ARG A 242 -15.39 -10.18 -15.83
N HIS A 243 -14.07 -10.35 -15.98
CA HIS A 243 -13.47 -11.58 -16.50
C HIS A 243 -12.93 -12.47 -15.38
N LEU A 244 -12.27 -11.89 -14.39
CA LEU A 244 -11.55 -12.62 -13.36
C LEU A 244 -12.27 -12.64 -11.99
N GLY A 245 -13.35 -11.87 -11.82
CA GLY A 245 -14.01 -11.76 -10.51
C GLY A 245 -13.05 -11.32 -9.43
N ALA A 246 -13.06 -11.99 -8.27
CA ALA A 246 -12.15 -11.72 -7.16
C ALA A 246 -10.70 -12.05 -7.50
N ASN A 247 -10.42 -12.93 -8.48
CA ASN A 247 -9.05 -13.23 -8.90
C ASN A 247 -8.31 -12.00 -9.46
N ALA A 248 -9.03 -10.97 -9.91
CA ALA A 248 -8.42 -9.70 -10.31
C ALA A 248 -7.57 -9.06 -9.19
N ILE A 249 -7.91 -9.31 -7.91
CA ILE A 249 -7.14 -8.83 -6.75
C ILE A 249 -5.72 -9.45 -6.78
N PHE A 250 -5.63 -10.76 -7.03
CA PHE A 250 -4.35 -11.47 -7.05
C PHE A 250 -3.49 -11.09 -8.25
N VAL A 251 -4.10 -10.82 -9.41
CA VAL A 251 -3.39 -10.27 -10.57
C VAL A 251 -2.84 -8.87 -10.27
N MET A 252 -3.65 -8.00 -9.66
CA MET A 252 -3.27 -6.63 -9.31
C MET A 252 -2.11 -6.59 -8.30
N ILE A 253 -2.06 -7.52 -7.33
CA ILE A 253 -1.01 -7.55 -6.30
C ILE A 253 0.39 -7.70 -6.91
N VAL A 254 0.53 -8.43 -8.02
CA VAL A 254 1.85 -8.67 -8.63
C VAL A 254 2.54 -7.34 -9.00
N PRO A 255 2.01 -6.53 -9.93
CA PRO A 255 2.63 -5.25 -10.26
C PRO A 255 2.62 -4.26 -9.09
N TYR A 256 1.63 -4.35 -8.17
CA TYR A 256 1.59 -3.52 -6.97
C TYR A 256 2.74 -3.83 -6.00
N CYS A 257 3.10 -5.10 -5.84
CA CYS A 257 4.28 -5.49 -5.06
C CYS A 257 5.58 -5.03 -5.75
N MET A 258 5.66 -5.16 -7.09
CA MET A 258 6.86 -4.79 -7.86
C MET A 258 7.24 -3.31 -7.70
N ILE A 259 6.28 -2.40 -7.62
CA ILE A 259 6.57 -0.96 -7.41
C ILE A 259 7.11 -0.64 -6.00
N HIS A 260 7.14 -1.62 -5.10
CA HIS A 260 7.76 -1.51 -3.78
C HIS A 260 9.19 -2.07 -3.72
N TYR A 261 9.72 -2.61 -4.84
CA TYR A 261 11.11 -3.03 -4.91
C TYR A 261 12.04 -1.82 -4.70
N GLY A 262 13.18 -2.05 -4.04
CA GLY A 262 14.07 -0.99 -3.61
C GLY A 262 13.76 -0.41 -2.21
N LYS A 263 12.58 -0.69 -1.65
CA LYS A 263 12.22 -0.37 -0.27
C LYS A 263 12.65 -1.47 0.72
N PRO A 264 12.65 -1.22 2.03
CA PRO A 264 12.92 -2.26 3.02
C PRO A 264 12.04 -3.50 2.82
N MET A 265 12.63 -4.70 2.88
CA MET A 265 11.94 -5.97 2.61
C MET A 265 10.61 -6.14 3.40
N PRO A 266 10.51 -5.78 4.69
CA PRO A 266 9.24 -5.88 5.41
C PRO A 266 8.13 -5.00 4.82
N GLU A 267 8.47 -3.83 4.26
CA GLU A 267 7.52 -2.95 3.59
C GLU A 267 7.03 -3.57 2.27
N THR A 268 7.94 -4.13 1.48
CA THR A 268 7.60 -4.82 0.24
C THR A 268 6.70 -6.04 0.49
N LEU A 269 6.98 -6.83 1.52
CA LEU A 269 6.11 -7.94 1.94
C LEU A 269 4.76 -7.43 2.46
N GLY A 270 4.77 -6.33 3.21
CA GLY A 270 3.56 -5.67 3.70
C GLY A 270 2.65 -5.17 2.57
N ALA A 271 3.24 -4.78 1.43
CA ALA A 271 2.49 -4.36 0.25
C ALA A 271 1.60 -5.49 -0.32
N ILE A 272 2.00 -6.76 -0.20
CA ILE A 272 1.16 -7.91 -0.59
C ILE A 272 -0.12 -7.93 0.25
N GLY A 273 0.02 -7.83 1.58
CA GLY A 273 -1.11 -7.77 2.51
C GLY A 273 -2.00 -6.54 2.28
N ALA A 274 -1.39 -5.37 2.10
CA ALA A 274 -2.11 -4.13 1.78
C ALA A 274 -2.84 -4.24 0.43
N GLY A 275 -2.22 -4.86 -0.58
CA GLY A 275 -2.85 -5.14 -1.88
C GLY A 275 -4.09 -6.00 -1.76
N LEU A 276 -4.04 -7.09 -0.97
CA LEU A 276 -5.19 -7.97 -0.69
C LEU A 276 -6.31 -7.21 0.02
N ILE A 277 -5.99 -6.51 1.11
CA ILE A 277 -6.98 -5.86 1.96
C ILE A 277 -7.62 -4.69 1.21
N LEU A 278 -6.82 -3.74 0.70
CA LEU A 278 -7.33 -2.56 0.00
C LEU A 278 -8.00 -2.91 -1.32
N GLY A 279 -7.50 -3.93 -2.05
CA GLY A 279 -8.14 -4.44 -3.25
C GLY A 279 -9.53 -5.05 -2.96
N THR A 280 -9.65 -5.85 -1.90
CA THR A 280 -10.93 -6.39 -1.43
C THR A 280 -11.89 -5.28 -1.03
N LEU A 281 -11.42 -4.31 -0.24
CA LEU A 281 -12.23 -3.17 0.19
C LEU A 281 -12.69 -2.32 -0.99
N ALA A 282 -11.81 -2.00 -1.94
CA ALA A 282 -12.17 -1.22 -3.12
C ALA A 282 -13.28 -1.90 -3.94
N MET A 283 -13.20 -3.22 -4.14
CA MET A 283 -14.27 -3.98 -4.81
C MET A 283 -15.58 -4.02 -4.03
N ARG A 284 -15.53 -4.10 -2.70
CA ARG A 284 -16.72 -4.15 -1.83
C ARG A 284 -17.38 -2.79 -1.65
N THR A 285 -16.57 -1.75 -1.48
CA THR A 285 -17.05 -0.38 -1.26
C THR A 285 -17.30 0.38 -2.56
N LYS A 286 -16.77 -0.11 -3.69
CA LYS A 286 -16.75 0.58 -4.99
C LYS A 286 -16.16 1.98 -4.89
N SER A 287 -15.07 2.11 -4.10
CA SER A 287 -14.41 3.39 -3.80
C SER A 287 -12.92 3.20 -3.59
N ILE A 288 -12.11 4.07 -4.19
CA ILE A 288 -10.66 4.16 -3.99
C ILE A 288 -10.29 5.06 -2.80
N TRP A 289 -11.22 5.91 -2.35
CA TRP A 289 -10.91 6.99 -1.40
C TRP A 289 -10.44 6.50 -0.03
N GLY A 290 -10.88 5.32 0.39
CA GLY A 290 -10.37 4.71 1.60
C GLY A 290 -8.91 4.28 1.48
N GLY A 291 -8.50 3.75 0.33
CA GLY A 291 -7.11 3.45 0.03
C GLY A 291 -6.25 4.71 -0.01
N VAL A 292 -6.75 5.78 -0.65
CA VAL A 292 -6.08 7.10 -0.66
C VAL A 292 -5.87 7.61 0.77
N LEU A 293 -6.91 7.56 1.63
CA LEU A 293 -6.79 8.00 3.02
C LEU A 293 -5.72 7.23 3.79
N ILE A 294 -5.69 5.90 3.64
CA ILE A 294 -4.69 5.05 4.30
C ILE A 294 -3.29 5.37 3.79
N HIS A 295 -3.09 5.42 2.47
CA HIS A 295 -1.76 5.68 1.89
C HIS A 295 -1.22 7.05 2.26
N VAL A 296 -2.01 8.11 2.07
CA VAL A 296 -1.60 9.47 2.42
C VAL A 296 -1.37 9.58 3.93
N GLY A 297 -2.28 9.04 4.76
CA GLY A 297 -2.14 9.09 6.21
C GLY A 297 -0.89 8.35 6.71
N VAL A 298 -0.59 7.17 6.17
CA VAL A 298 0.63 6.42 6.51
C VAL A 298 1.87 7.17 6.04
N ALA A 299 1.90 7.66 4.80
CA ALA A 299 3.04 8.38 4.23
C ALA A 299 3.36 9.65 5.01
N THR A 300 2.35 10.50 5.26
CA THR A 300 2.53 11.71 6.09
C THR A 300 2.99 11.36 7.52
N THR A 301 2.48 10.26 8.10
CA THR A 301 2.96 9.78 9.40
C THR A 301 4.44 9.39 9.35
N MET A 302 4.86 8.69 8.28
CA MET A 302 6.25 8.28 8.10
C MET A 302 7.17 9.50 7.95
N ASP A 303 6.77 10.49 7.16
CA ASP A 303 7.54 11.72 6.98
C ASP A 303 7.61 12.56 8.28
N VAL A 304 6.52 12.70 9.02
CA VAL A 304 6.52 13.35 10.33
C VAL A 304 7.45 12.64 11.33
N LEU A 305 7.47 11.32 11.34
CA LEU A 305 8.36 10.54 12.21
C LEU A 305 9.83 10.64 11.76
N ALA A 306 10.09 10.64 10.46
CA ALA A 306 11.43 10.84 9.91
C ALA A 306 11.97 12.25 10.22
N LEU A 307 11.14 13.27 10.02
CA LEU A 307 11.49 14.67 10.29
C LEU A 307 11.80 14.96 11.76
N ARG A 308 11.28 14.18 12.73
CA ARG A 308 11.66 14.29 14.15
C ARG A 308 13.13 13.97 14.41
N GLY A 309 13.75 13.16 13.55
CA GLY A 309 15.19 12.85 13.62
C GLY A 309 16.08 13.80 12.82
N CYS A 310 15.49 14.75 12.12
CA CYS A 310 16.21 15.74 11.30
C CYS A 310 16.58 16.98 12.12
N PRO A 311 17.58 17.79 11.67
CA PRO A 311 17.87 19.09 12.25
C PRO A 311 16.66 20.02 12.23
N ASP A 312 16.65 21.01 13.13
CA ASP A 312 15.57 21.98 13.25
C ASP A 312 15.20 22.65 11.93
N PHE A 313 13.94 22.99 11.80
CA PHE A 313 13.37 23.60 10.61
C PHE A 313 14.09 24.90 10.26
N GLY A 314 14.55 25.03 9.01
CA GLY A 314 15.26 26.23 8.54
C GLY A 314 16.70 26.38 9.03
N SER A 315 17.27 25.37 9.70
CA SER A 315 18.66 25.42 10.23
C SER A 315 19.76 25.40 9.15
N GLY A 316 19.36 25.17 7.88
CA GLY A 316 20.31 24.99 6.76
C GLY A 316 20.98 23.61 6.74
N ARG A 317 20.65 22.73 7.69
CA ARG A 317 21.09 21.32 7.72
C ARG A 317 19.93 20.45 7.27
N TYR A 318 20.20 19.44 6.46
CA TYR A 318 19.20 18.55 5.85
C TYR A 318 19.13 17.21 6.57
N CYS A 319 18.05 16.47 6.31
CA CYS A 319 17.92 15.09 6.77
C CYS A 319 18.95 14.18 6.07
N HIS A 320 19.54 13.25 6.82
CA HIS A 320 20.57 12.32 6.33
C HIS A 320 20.02 10.90 6.22
#